data_3c75b31c607dd5f0db5fc534eac8b67c
#
_entry.id   3c75b31c607dd5f0db5fc534eac8b67c
#
_cell.length_a   1.000
_cell.length_b   1.000
_cell.length_c   1.000
_cell.angle_alpha   90.00
_cell.angle_beta   90.00
_cell.angle_gamma   90.00
#
_symmetry.space_group_name_H-M   'P 1'
#
loop_
_entity.id
_entity.type
_entity.pdbx_description
1 polymer ?
#
loop_
_entity_poly.entity_id
_entity_poly.type
_entity_poly.pdbx_seq_one_letter_code
_entity_poly.pdbx_strand_id
1 'polypeptide(L)'
;MRSQDSATTRLDDYIVDMLPWAHGHQRKAIRDFVRAIIDQQTGCQAQLARSFGNQEAATKRLSRLLHNERLEPRHLADAGLLQALVQLPAHGPVRLALDWTIAGDQHLLVVSLIVGRRAVPIYWRAYDAAVLKGRMQRYALAVIRRAVTRVIQKVGRRRGRVTADRGFADVALFTFLSGLGVAFVIRVKKSTKICLAGVGQKLHTLRFPGNTRRRPLGQGLYCAGAPQPLWVTMSRKRDRQGKWGIWYLAANRPYTATQAVAEYARRPGCEAGLRDAQWWLGFAQARMKQITAWSRLFALVAIALVVVVSLATRLLLRGDKQGRTLLRRVVSRRRGRCELSLVSAMMSWLQQDPELSDHLAPRIKLKLDRDLAKVS
;
A
#
# COMPACT_ATOMS: atom_id res chain seq x y z
N MET A 1 31.91 -4.22 26.93
CA MET A 1 31.55 -3.20 25.94
C MET A 1 32.17 -3.56 24.61
N ARG A 2 31.52 -4.47 23.83
CA ARG A 2 31.96 -4.80 22.47
C ARG A 2 30.73 -4.93 21.57
N SER A 3 30.77 -4.15 20.52
CA SER A 3 30.11 -4.33 19.19
C SER A 3 28.59 -4.32 19.13
N GLN A 4 27.93 -3.28 19.64
CA GLN A 4 26.62 -2.90 19.10
C GLN A 4 26.74 -2.19 17.73
N ASP A 5 27.94 -1.75 17.32
CA ASP A 5 28.14 -0.96 16.09
C ASP A 5 28.16 -1.78 14.79
N SER A 6 28.45 -3.08 14.81
CA SER A 6 28.53 -3.85 13.57
C SER A 6 27.20 -4.43 13.07
N ALA A 7 26.26 -4.63 13.97
CA ALA A 7 24.95 -5.21 13.63
C ALA A 7 23.97 -4.20 13.01
N THR A 8 24.06 -2.94 13.41
CA THR A 8 23.25 -1.83 12.87
C THR A 8 23.61 -1.44 11.43
N THR A 9 24.82 -1.71 11.00
CA THR A 9 25.36 -1.22 9.71
C THR A 9 24.64 -1.73 8.49
N ARG A 10 24.20 -2.97 8.43
CA ARG A 10 23.66 -3.56 7.18
C ARG A 10 22.23 -3.14 6.86
N LEU A 11 21.34 -3.07 7.84
CA LEU A 11 20.00 -2.52 7.63
C LEU A 11 20.06 -1.03 7.38
N ASP A 12 20.94 -0.33 8.09
CA ASP A 12 21.19 1.09 7.92
C ASP A 12 21.70 1.40 6.51
N ASP A 13 22.66 0.62 6.01
CA ASP A 13 23.16 0.73 4.64
C ASP A 13 22.07 0.49 3.61
N TYR A 14 21.22 -0.51 3.85
CA TYR A 14 20.08 -0.77 2.98
C TYR A 14 19.09 0.41 2.91
N ILE A 15 18.80 1.05 4.06
CA ILE A 15 17.96 2.25 4.09
C ILE A 15 18.65 3.43 3.39
N VAL A 16 19.96 3.60 3.59
CA VAL A 16 20.77 4.65 2.97
C VAL A 16 20.80 4.50 1.45
N ASP A 17 20.98 3.28 0.95
CA ASP A 17 21.01 2.98 -0.48
C ASP A 17 19.67 3.26 -1.19
N MET A 18 18.55 3.27 -0.45
CA MET A 18 17.26 3.72 -0.97
C MET A 18 17.18 5.23 -1.23
N LEU A 19 18.14 6.00 -0.73
CA LEU A 19 18.09 7.47 -0.66
C LEU A 19 19.25 8.15 -1.41
N PRO A 20 19.60 7.77 -2.65
CA PRO A 20 20.75 8.32 -3.35
C PRO A 20 20.64 9.82 -3.62
N TRP A 21 19.41 10.34 -3.70
CA TRP A 21 19.10 11.75 -3.94
C TRP A 21 19.23 12.63 -2.68
N ALA A 22 19.24 12.05 -1.49
CA ALA A 22 19.28 12.82 -0.23
C ALA A 22 20.71 13.21 0.16
N HIS A 23 20.87 14.43 0.65
CA HIS A 23 22.16 14.88 1.21
C HIS A 23 22.56 14.06 2.45
N GLY A 24 23.83 14.00 2.78
CA GLY A 24 24.38 13.17 3.85
C GLY A 24 23.64 13.30 5.19
N HIS A 25 23.39 14.54 5.65
CA HIS A 25 22.65 14.79 6.89
C HIS A 25 21.18 14.36 6.82
N GLN A 26 20.51 14.59 5.70
CA GLN A 26 19.12 14.12 5.50
C GLN A 26 19.07 12.61 5.48
N ARG A 27 19.99 11.97 4.75
CA ARG A 27 20.10 10.51 4.64
C ARG A 27 20.29 9.87 6.01
N LYS A 28 21.22 10.41 6.81
CA LYS A 28 21.44 9.96 8.18
C LYS A 28 20.19 10.12 9.04
N ALA A 29 19.52 11.28 8.98
CA ALA A 29 18.31 11.51 9.77
C ALA A 29 17.16 10.61 9.35
N ILE A 30 16.91 10.41 8.04
CA ILE A 30 15.88 9.50 7.53
C ILE A 30 16.17 8.07 8.00
N ARG A 31 17.39 7.58 7.81
CA ARG A 31 17.85 6.27 8.28
C ARG A 31 17.56 6.07 9.76
N ASP A 32 18.05 6.98 10.59
CA ASP A 32 17.95 6.89 12.05
C ASP A 32 16.47 6.84 12.50
N PHE A 33 15.60 7.69 11.94
CA PHE A 33 14.20 7.71 12.34
C PHE A 33 13.38 6.57 11.72
N VAL A 34 13.69 6.10 10.52
CA VAL A 34 13.09 4.88 9.97
C VAL A 34 13.44 3.68 10.84
N ARG A 35 14.72 3.56 11.26
CA ARG A 35 15.15 2.51 12.20
C ARG A 35 14.42 2.64 13.54
N ALA A 36 14.38 3.82 14.12
CA ALA A 36 13.66 4.05 15.38
C ALA A 36 12.16 3.71 15.28
N ILE A 37 11.49 3.99 14.15
CA ILE A 37 10.10 3.61 13.92
C ILE A 37 9.94 2.07 13.92
N ILE A 38 10.87 1.35 13.30
CA ILE A 38 10.84 -0.13 13.29
C ILE A 38 11.08 -0.68 14.69
N ASP A 39 12.10 -0.21 15.38
CA ASP A 39 12.52 -0.74 16.68
C ASP A 39 11.53 -0.40 17.80
N GLN A 40 11.02 0.83 17.82
CA GLN A 40 10.12 1.32 18.87
C GLN A 40 8.63 1.14 18.56
N GLN A 41 8.28 0.75 17.33
CA GLN A 41 6.90 0.57 16.89
C GLN A 41 5.99 1.77 17.18
N THR A 42 6.52 2.97 17.03
CA THR A 42 5.83 4.21 17.35
C THR A 42 6.03 5.28 16.29
N GLY A 43 5.00 6.10 16.06
CA GLY A 43 5.05 7.34 15.30
C GLY A 43 5.02 8.59 16.21
N CYS A 44 5.02 8.40 17.54
CA CYS A 44 5.06 9.48 18.50
C CYS A 44 6.46 10.11 18.55
N GLN A 45 6.57 11.39 18.23
CA GLN A 45 7.85 12.10 18.16
C GLN A 45 8.66 12.03 19.46
N ALA A 46 8.00 12.21 20.62
CA ALA A 46 8.67 12.16 21.91
C ALA A 46 9.23 10.76 22.21
N GLN A 47 8.49 9.71 21.87
CA GLN A 47 8.95 8.33 22.04
C GLN A 47 10.11 8.00 21.10
N LEU A 48 10.02 8.41 19.84
CA LEU A 48 11.12 8.25 18.88
C LEU A 48 12.39 8.94 19.35
N ALA A 49 12.27 10.16 19.91
CA ALA A 49 13.43 10.90 20.41
C ALA A 49 14.09 10.21 21.61
N ARG A 50 13.32 9.52 22.46
CA ARG A 50 13.86 8.80 23.64
C ARG A 50 14.74 7.60 23.27
N SER A 51 14.63 7.06 22.05
CA SER A 51 15.49 5.96 21.61
C SER A 51 16.94 6.39 21.32
N PHE A 52 17.23 7.69 21.38
CA PHE A 52 18.57 8.23 21.16
C PHE A 52 19.20 8.69 22.48
N GLY A 53 20.52 8.57 22.61
CA GLY A 53 21.24 8.94 23.83
C GLY A 53 21.05 10.40 24.24
N ASN A 54 20.88 11.33 23.28
CA ASN A 54 20.51 12.72 23.55
C ASN A 54 19.11 13.00 23.00
N GLN A 55 18.11 12.88 23.87
CA GLN A 55 16.71 13.07 23.53
C GLN A 55 16.39 14.47 23.00
N GLU A 56 16.96 15.52 23.57
CA GLU A 56 16.70 16.89 23.14
C GLU A 56 17.22 17.13 21.72
N ALA A 57 18.47 16.73 21.46
CA ALA A 57 19.06 16.83 20.13
C ALA A 57 18.28 16.00 19.11
N ALA A 58 17.81 14.80 19.48
CA ALA A 58 16.97 13.96 18.62
C ALA A 58 15.62 14.61 18.32
N THR A 59 14.97 15.22 19.32
CA THR A 59 13.71 15.95 19.15
C THR A 59 13.88 17.11 18.17
N LYS A 60 14.94 17.92 18.34
CA LYS A 60 15.25 19.03 17.44
C LYS A 60 15.57 18.53 16.02
N ARG A 61 16.30 17.41 15.90
CA ARG A 61 16.64 16.80 14.61
C ARG A 61 15.40 16.26 13.87
N LEU A 62 14.49 15.56 14.58
CA LEU A 62 13.23 15.08 14.01
C LEU A 62 12.34 16.25 13.59
N SER A 63 12.20 17.26 14.43
CA SER A 63 11.43 18.46 14.10
C SER A 63 11.96 19.13 12.83
N ARG A 64 13.28 19.36 12.73
CA ARG A 64 13.88 19.92 11.51
C ARG A 64 13.64 19.05 10.28
N LEU A 65 13.73 17.73 10.41
CA LEU A 65 13.45 16.80 9.30
C LEU A 65 12.00 16.91 8.81
N LEU A 66 11.04 16.93 9.74
CA LEU A 66 9.62 16.97 9.41
C LEU A 66 9.16 18.34 8.88
N HIS A 67 9.86 19.43 9.22
CA HIS A 67 9.58 20.78 8.73
C HIS A 67 10.47 21.19 7.55
N ASN A 68 11.37 20.31 7.10
CA ASN A 68 12.27 20.61 6.00
C ASN A 68 11.52 20.64 4.66
N GLU A 69 11.34 21.80 4.08
CA GLU A 69 10.64 21.99 2.79
C GLU A 69 11.33 21.28 1.60
N ARG A 70 12.65 21.08 1.68
CA ARG A 70 13.42 20.35 0.66
C ARG A 70 13.18 18.84 0.72
N LEU A 71 12.63 18.31 1.83
CA LEU A 71 12.24 16.90 1.94
C LEU A 71 10.83 16.72 1.38
N GLU A 72 10.74 16.43 0.10
CA GLU A 72 9.46 16.14 -0.51
C GLU A 72 9.08 14.66 -0.32
N PRO A 73 7.86 14.38 0.20
CA PRO A 73 7.37 13.00 0.37
C PRO A 73 7.42 12.16 -0.90
N ARG A 74 7.34 12.79 -2.08
CA ARG A 74 7.42 12.07 -3.37
C ARG A 74 8.75 11.37 -3.59
N HIS A 75 9.87 11.93 -3.15
CA HIS A 75 11.18 11.29 -3.31
C HIS A 75 11.29 10.01 -2.47
N LEU A 76 10.74 10.03 -1.24
CA LEU A 76 10.64 8.84 -0.40
C LEU A 76 9.65 7.82 -0.99
N ALA A 77 8.55 8.29 -1.56
CA ALA A 77 7.59 7.44 -2.28
C ALA A 77 8.23 6.72 -3.46
N ASP A 78 9.10 7.39 -4.23
CA ASP A 78 9.81 6.78 -5.35
C ASP A 78 10.81 5.71 -4.91
N ALA A 79 11.56 6.00 -3.86
CA ALA A 79 12.45 5.02 -3.25
C ALA A 79 11.66 3.78 -2.80
N GLY A 80 10.55 3.97 -2.10
CA GLY A 80 9.64 2.91 -1.69
C GLY A 80 9.04 2.12 -2.86
N LEU A 81 8.68 2.81 -3.95
CA LEU A 81 8.16 2.17 -5.17
C LEU A 81 9.19 1.21 -5.78
N LEU A 82 10.44 1.64 -5.96
CA LEU A 82 11.50 0.79 -6.52
C LEU A 82 11.69 -0.47 -5.68
N GLN A 83 11.80 -0.32 -4.36
CA GLN A 83 11.96 -1.43 -3.44
C GLN A 83 10.76 -2.39 -3.45
N ALA A 84 9.54 -1.86 -3.53
CA ALA A 84 8.33 -2.67 -3.61
C ALA A 84 8.24 -3.44 -4.94
N LEU A 85 8.62 -2.84 -6.06
CA LEU A 85 8.62 -3.48 -7.37
C LEU A 85 9.56 -4.68 -7.44
N VAL A 86 10.73 -4.58 -6.81
CA VAL A 86 11.72 -5.68 -6.71
C VAL A 86 11.14 -6.91 -6.00
N GLN A 87 10.14 -6.76 -5.12
CA GLN A 87 9.48 -7.87 -4.45
C GLN A 87 8.47 -8.61 -5.35
N LEU A 88 8.13 -8.05 -6.51
CA LEU A 88 7.17 -8.66 -7.43
C LEU A 88 7.86 -9.60 -8.44
N PRO A 89 7.13 -10.56 -9.02
CA PRO A 89 7.61 -11.32 -10.17
C PRO A 89 7.85 -10.41 -11.38
N ALA A 90 8.92 -10.67 -12.12
CA ALA A 90 9.35 -9.85 -13.28
C ALA A 90 8.25 -9.68 -14.34
N HIS A 91 7.44 -10.70 -14.60
CA HIS A 91 6.41 -10.71 -15.65
C HIS A 91 4.97 -10.71 -15.14
N GLY A 92 4.76 -10.66 -13.83
CA GLY A 92 3.42 -10.69 -13.23
C GLY A 92 2.70 -9.33 -13.28
N PRO A 93 1.39 -9.31 -13.04
CA PRO A 93 0.63 -8.07 -12.95
C PRO A 93 1.05 -7.26 -11.73
N VAL A 94 1.19 -5.95 -11.93
CA VAL A 94 1.48 -4.96 -10.91
C VAL A 94 0.16 -4.34 -10.44
N ARG A 95 -0.23 -4.63 -9.22
CA ARG A 95 -1.54 -4.28 -8.68
C ARG A 95 -1.46 -3.09 -7.76
N LEU A 96 -2.24 -2.08 -8.06
CA LEU A 96 -2.41 -0.89 -7.25
C LEU A 96 -3.77 -0.93 -6.55
N ALA A 97 -3.79 -0.54 -5.29
CA ALA A 97 -5.01 -0.35 -4.52
C ALA A 97 -5.08 1.08 -3.99
N LEU A 98 -6.28 1.64 -4.00
CA LEU A 98 -6.55 3.01 -3.57
C LEU A 98 -7.33 2.98 -2.27
N ASP A 99 -6.92 3.82 -1.32
CA ASP A 99 -7.66 3.98 -0.06
C ASP A 99 -7.44 5.36 0.55
N TRP A 100 -8.44 5.80 1.33
CA TRP A 100 -8.36 6.95 2.20
C TRP A 100 -8.14 6.49 3.63
N THR A 101 -7.21 7.14 4.33
CA THR A 101 -7.13 7.05 5.79
C THR A 101 -7.38 8.42 6.40
N ILE A 102 -8.07 8.44 7.52
CA ILE A 102 -8.55 9.67 8.18
C ILE A 102 -8.06 9.67 9.62
N ALA A 103 -7.52 10.79 10.06
CA ALA A 103 -7.11 11.03 11.43
C ALA A 103 -7.58 12.45 11.84
N GLY A 104 -8.72 12.53 12.52
CA GLY A 104 -9.37 13.80 12.82
C GLY A 104 -9.73 14.55 11.53
N ASP A 105 -9.27 15.81 11.44
CA ASP A 105 -9.48 16.66 10.26
C ASP A 105 -8.45 16.41 9.12
N GLN A 106 -7.53 15.47 9.31
CA GLN A 106 -6.50 15.17 8.33
C GLN A 106 -6.87 13.91 7.54
N HIS A 107 -6.85 14.03 6.22
CA HIS A 107 -7.16 12.97 5.28
C HIS A 107 -5.93 12.64 4.46
N LEU A 108 -5.60 11.37 4.34
CA LEU A 108 -4.50 10.89 3.54
C LEU A 108 -5.04 9.95 2.46
N LEU A 109 -4.90 10.36 1.20
CA LEU A 109 -5.10 9.45 0.07
C LEU A 109 -3.82 8.68 -0.16
N VAL A 110 -3.93 7.37 -0.19
CA VAL A 110 -2.79 6.47 -0.40
C VAL A 110 -3.04 5.61 -1.63
N VAL A 111 -2.06 5.58 -2.51
CA VAL A 111 -1.93 4.60 -3.59
C VAL A 111 -0.90 3.58 -3.14
N SER A 112 -1.31 2.34 -3.02
CA SER A 112 -0.47 1.25 -2.52
C SER A 112 -0.23 0.20 -3.58
N LEU A 113 0.96 -0.40 -3.57
CA LEU A 113 1.33 -1.56 -4.37
C LEU A 113 1.05 -2.83 -3.60
N ILE A 114 0.33 -3.76 -4.20
CA ILE A 114 0.03 -5.07 -3.58
C ILE A 114 1.23 -5.99 -3.73
N VAL A 115 1.84 -6.35 -2.61
CA VAL A 115 2.93 -7.33 -2.49
C VAL A 115 2.41 -8.55 -1.73
N GLY A 116 2.16 -9.64 -2.44
CA GLY A 116 1.51 -10.82 -1.85
C GLY A 116 0.09 -10.52 -1.35
N ARG A 117 -0.11 -10.57 -0.04
CA ARG A 117 -1.39 -10.26 0.64
C ARG A 117 -1.35 -8.91 1.37
N ARG A 118 -0.26 -8.15 1.25
CA ARG A 118 -0.08 -6.84 1.84
C ARG A 118 0.04 -5.78 0.76
N ALA A 119 -0.15 -4.54 1.15
CA ALA A 119 0.10 -3.42 0.28
C ALA A 119 1.06 -2.45 0.98
N VAL A 120 1.98 -1.91 0.22
CA VAL A 120 2.91 -0.88 0.67
C VAL A 120 2.57 0.43 -0.01
N PRO A 121 2.54 1.55 0.73
CA PRO A 121 2.32 2.88 0.15
C PRO A 121 3.43 3.22 -0.82
N ILE A 122 3.06 3.61 -2.05
CA ILE A 122 4.00 4.01 -3.09
C ILE A 122 3.79 5.44 -3.56
N TYR A 123 2.67 6.03 -3.20
CA TYR A 123 2.35 7.42 -3.42
C TYR A 123 1.22 7.85 -2.47
N TRP A 124 1.28 9.07 -1.97
CA TRP A 124 0.23 9.61 -1.11
C TRP A 124 0.17 11.13 -1.17
N ARG A 125 -0.93 11.67 -0.72
CA ARG A 125 -1.08 13.09 -0.44
C ARG A 125 -2.01 13.31 0.75
N ALA A 126 -1.59 14.18 1.64
CA ALA A 126 -2.36 14.60 2.79
C ALA A 126 -3.14 15.89 2.48
N TYR A 127 -4.32 16.00 3.06
CA TYR A 127 -5.22 17.13 2.90
C TYR A 127 -5.97 17.40 4.20
N ASP A 128 -6.25 18.65 4.47
CA ASP A 128 -7.22 19.02 5.49
C ASP A 128 -8.65 18.76 5.00
N ALA A 129 -9.54 18.32 5.89
CA ALA A 129 -10.93 18.00 5.57
C ALA A 129 -11.65 19.17 4.88
N ALA A 130 -11.38 20.40 5.33
CA ALA A 130 -11.96 21.61 4.76
C ALA A 130 -11.62 21.78 3.26
N VAL A 131 -10.41 21.45 2.85
CA VAL A 131 -9.96 21.50 1.45
C VAL A 131 -10.69 20.48 0.58
N LEU A 132 -11.05 19.33 1.15
CA LEU A 132 -11.68 18.22 0.43
C LEU A 132 -13.20 18.36 0.31
N LYS A 133 -13.84 19.25 1.09
CA LYS A 133 -15.30 19.41 1.10
C LYS A 133 -15.86 19.65 -0.31
N GLY A 134 -16.69 18.72 -0.79
CA GLY A 134 -17.27 18.77 -2.14
C GLY A 134 -16.29 18.52 -3.31
N ARG A 135 -14.98 18.30 -3.03
CA ARG A 135 -13.94 18.21 -4.07
C ARG A 135 -13.09 16.92 -3.98
N MET A 136 -13.45 15.98 -3.11
CA MET A 136 -12.66 14.78 -2.82
C MET A 136 -12.30 13.99 -4.08
N GLN A 137 -13.24 13.81 -5.01
CA GLN A 137 -13.00 13.08 -6.26
C GLN A 137 -11.97 13.77 -7.16
N ARG A 138 -12.03 15.09 -7.29
CA ARG A 138 -11.07 15.87 -8.07
C ARG A 138 -9.64 15.73 -7.54
N TYR A 139 -9.47 15.84 -6.22
CA TYR A 139 -8.17 15.67 -5.57
C TYR A 139 -7.68 14.23 -5.67
N ALA A 140 -8.58 13.25 -5.48
CA ALA A 140 -8.25 11.84 -5.66
C ALA A 140 -7.73 11.56 -7.06
N LEU A 141 -8.43 12.02 -8.09
CA LEU A 141 -8.03 11.81 -9.47
C LEU A 141 -6.65 12.39 -9.79
N ALA A 142 -6.32 13.58 -9.28
CA ALA A 142 -5.01 14.20 -9.48
C ALA A 142 -3.86 13.36 -8.88
N VAL A 143 -4.06 12.81 -7.68
CA VAL A 143 -3.10 11.93 -7.01
C VAL A 143 -2.95 10.60 -7.76
N ILE A 144 -4.08 9.99 -8.12
CA ILE A 144 -4.10 8.70 -8.82
C ILE A 144 -3.44 8.82 -10.19
N ARG A 145 -3.71 9.88 -10.94
CA ARG A 145 -3.07 10.16 -12.24
C ARG A 145 -1.55 10.12 -12.12
N ARG A 146 -0.99 10.86 -11.17
CA ARG A 146 0.46 10.91 -10.95
C ARG A 146 1.01 9.54 -10.57
N ALA A 147 0.41 8.87 -9.59
CA ALA A 147 0.86 7.57 -9.10
C ALA A 147 0.82 6.50 -10.19
N VAL A 148 -0.30 6.36 -10.88
CA VAL A 148 -0.48 5.35 -11.93
C VAL A 148 0.49 5.59 -13.09
N THR A 149 0.60 6.85 -13.56
CA THR A 149 1.53 7.19 -14.65
C THR A 149 2.97 6.81 -14.29
N ARG A 150 3.43 7.12 -13.07
CA ARG A 150 4.79 6.75 -12.62
C ARG A 150 5.01 5.25 -12.60
N VAL A 151 4.03 4.49 -12.11
CA VAL A 151 4.14 3.03 -12.07
C VAL A 151 4.21 2.45 -13.48
N ILE A 152 3.30 2.87 -14.38
CA ILE A 152 3.26 2.31 -15.74
C ILE A 152 4.49 2.70 -16.59
N GLN A 153 5.12 3.84 -16.33
CA GLN A 153 6.39 4.21 -16.94
C GLN A 153 7.51 3.21 -16.60
N LYS A 154 7.48 2.64 -15.39
CA LYS A 154 8.48 1.66 -14.93
C LYS A 154 8.16 0.22 -15.32
N VAL A 155 6.87 -0.16 -15.38
CA VAL A 155 6.47 -1.57 -15.53
C VAL A 155 5.70 -1.87 -16.82
N GLY A 156 5.36 -0.86 -17.59
CA GLY A 156 4.53 -0.97 -18.79
C GLY A 156 3.03 -1.05 -18.50
N ARG A 157 2.23 -0.52 -19.44
CA ARG A 157 0.76 -0.39 -19.32
C ARG A 157 0.07 -1.75 -19.15
N ARG A 158 0.53 -2.78 -19.86
CA ARG A 158 -0.10 -4.12 -19.86
C ARG A 158 -0.04 -4.81 -18.50
N ARG A 159 0.95 -4.49 -17.68
CA ARG A 159 1.12 -5.05 -16.33
C ARG A 159 0.28 -4.34 -15.27
N GLY A 160 -0.06 -3.07 -15.48
CA GLY A 160 -0.81 -2.26 -14.52
C GLY A 160 -2.23 -2.80 -14.27
N ARG A 161 -2.61 -2.91 -13.00
CA ARG A 161 -3.96 -3.24 -12.53
C ARG A 161 -4.33 -2.29 -11.41
N VAL A 162 -5.53 -1.71 -11.45
CA VAL A 162 -6.03 -0.82 -10.40
C VAL A 162 -7.27 -1.42 -9.75
N THR A 163 -7.29 -1.46 -8.43
CA THR A 163 -8.48 -1.82 -7.65
C THR A 163 -8.82 -0.72 -6.67
N ALA A 164 -10.10 -0.40 -6.54
CA ALA A 164 -10.56 0.63 -5.63
C ALA A 164 -11.97 0.34 -5.08
N ASP A 165 -12.28 0.92 -3.92
CA ASP A 165 -13.62 0.83 -3.35
C ASP A 165 -14.61 1.74 -4.08
N ARG A 166 -15.88 1.56 -3.77
CA ARG A 166 -17.04 2.30 -4.33
C ARG A 166 -16.94 3.82 -4.18
N GLY A 167 -16.13 4.30 -3.24
CA GLY A 167 -15.84 5.72 -3.07
C GLY A 167 -15.04 6.33 -4.23
N PHE A 168 -14.33 5.52 -5.00
CA PHE A 168 -13.55 5.94 -6.17
C PHE A 168 -14.26 5.69 -7.51
N ALA A 169 -15.49 5.18 -7.49
CA ALA A 169 -16.24 4.93 -8.72
C ALA A 169 -16.68 6.26 -9.34
N ASP A 170 -15.93 6.71 -10.32
CA ASP A 170 -16.08 8.01 -10.99
C ASP A 170 -15.76 7.88 -12.48
N VAL A 171 -16.55 8.57 -13.33
CA VAL A 171 -16.39 8.55 -14.79
C VAL A 171 -15.01 9.04 -15.22
N ALA A 172 -14.51 10.11 -14.61
CA ALA A 172 -13.22 10.68 -14.98
C ALA A 172 -12.06 9.73 -14.64
N LEU A 173 -12.18 8.94 -13.55
CA LEU A 173 -11.21 7.90 -13.23
C LEU A 173 -11.28 6.74 -14.24
N PHE A 174 -12.48 6.29 -14.61
CA PHE A 174 -12.64 5.21 -15.58
C PHE A 174 -12.09 5.61 -16.96
N THR A 175 -12.43 6.82 -17.43
CA THR A 175 -11.91 7.38 -18.68
C THR A 175 -10.38 7.46 -18.67
N PHE A 176 -9.81 7.97 -17.59
CA PHE A 176 -8.36 8.08 -17.45
C PHE A 176 -7.67 6.71 -17.51
N LEU A 177 -8.12 5.74 -16.72
CA LEU A 177 -7.51 4.40 -16.68
C LEU A 177 -7.67 3.66 -18.01
N SER A 178 -8.85 3.78 -18.64
CA SER A 178 -9.10 3.19 -19.95
C SER A 178 -8.25 3.81 -21.05
N GLY A 179 -8.12 5.13 -21.06
CA GLY A 179 -7.27 5.87 -22.00
C GLY A 179 -5.79 5.52 -21.87
N LEU A 180 -5.33 5.22 -20.66
CA LEU A 180 -3.97 4.70 -20.43
C LEU A 180 -3.79 3.22 -20.79
N GLY A 181 -4.87 2.49 -21.10
CA GLY A 181 -4.82 1.04 -21.31
C GLY A 181 -4.53 0.23 -20.03
N VAL A 182 -4.71 0.83 -18.85
CA VAL A 182 -4.53 0.19 -17.55
C VAL A 182 -5.82 -0.54 -17.18
N ALA A 183 -5.72 -1.83 -16.89
CA ALA A 183 -6.88 -2.59 -16.47
C ALA A 183 -7.29 -2.23 -15.03
N PHE A 184 -8.59 -2.22 -14.78
CA PHE A 184 -9.10 -2.00 -13.43
C PHE A 184 -10.29 -2.91 -13.08
N VAL A 185 -10.49 -3.10 -11.78
CA VAL A 185 -11.70 -3.65 -11.17
C VAL A 185 -12.05 -2.77 -9.98
N ILE A 186 -13.12 -2.00 -10.11
CA ILE A 186 -13.55 -1.04 -9.10
C ILE A 186 -14.96 -1.41 -8.62
N ARG A 187 -15.16 -1.39 -7.31
CA ARG A 187 -16.49 -1.60 -6.75
C ARG A 187 -17.35 -0.36 -6.99
N VAL A 188 -18.61 -0.58 -7.38
CA VAL A 188 -19.57 0.51 -7.59
C VAL A 188 -20.71 0.44 -6.57
N LYS A 189 -21.42 1.54 -6.38
CA LYS A 189 -22.55 1.64 -5.43
C LYS A 189 -23.74 0.82 -5.93
N LYS A 190 -24.50 0.23 -5.02
CA LYS A 190 -25.73 -0.51 -5.35
C LYS A 190 -26.81 0.35 -6.02
N SER A 191 -26.80 1.66 -5.76
CA SER A 191 -27.70 2.64 -6.36
C SER A 191 -27.28 3.11 -7.74
N THR A 192 -26.11 2.69 -8.23
CA THR A 192 -25.62 3.05 -9.57
C THR A 192 -26.61 2.60 -10.64
N LYS A 193 -26.99 3.52 -11.53
CA LYS A 193 -27.70 3.20 -12.76
C LYS A 193 -26.70 2.73 -13.82
N ILE A 194 -27.04 1.67 -14.50
CA ILE A 194 -26.28 1.14 -15.64
C ILE A 194 -27.24 0.73 -16.75
N CYS A 195 -26.88 1.01 -17.97
CA CYS A 195 -27.61 0.54 -19.12
C CYS A 195 -27.02 -0.81 -19.58
N LEU A 196 -27.79 -1.88 -19.43
CA LEU A 196 -27.44 -3.24 -19.86
C LEU A 196 -28.38 -3.66 -20.97
N ALA A 197 -27.85 -4.05 -22.12
CA ALA A 197 -28.63 -4.43 -23.30
C ALA A 197 -29.73 -3.38 -23.66
N GLY A 198 -29.39 -2.09 -23.60
CA GLY A 198 -30.33 -0.99 -23.90
C GLY A 198 -31.24 -0.58 -22.72
N VAL A 199 -31.32 -1.37 -21.65
CA VAL A 199 -32.23 -1.12 -20.52
C VAL A 199 -31.47 -0.46 -19.36
N GLY A 200 -31.87 0.77 -19.01
CA GLY A 200 -31.32 1.51 -17.88
C GLY A 200 -31.94 1.09 -16.55
N GLN A 201 -31.15 0.50 -15.66
CA GLN A 201 -31.63 0.01 -14.37
C GLN A 201 -30.61 0.22 -13.23
N LYS A 202 -31.09 0.25 -11.98
CA LYS A 202 -30.21 0.32 -10.79
C LYS A 202 -29.66 -1.06 -10.48
N LEU A 203 -28.38 -1.14 -10.09
CA LEU A 203 -27.72 -2.42 -9.82
C LEU A 203 -28.41 -3.25 -8.72
N HIS A 204 -29.00 -2.60 -7.71
CA HIS A 204 -29.68 -3.31 -6.63
C HIS A 204 -31.01 -3.97 -7.03
N THR A 205 -31.61 -3.59 -8.16
CA THR A 205 -32.83 -4.24 -8.69
C THR A 205 -32.52 -5.57 -9.39
N LEU A 206 -31.24 -5.81 -9.70
CA LEU A 206 -30.81 -7.03 -10.35
C LEU A 206 -30.77 -8.19 -9.37
N ARG A 207 -31.32 -9.34 -9.78
CA ARG A 207 -31.38 -10.55 -8.96
C ARG A 207 -30.37 -11.59 -9.42
N PHE A 208 -29.95 -12.44 -8.48
CA PHE A 208 -29.17 -13.63 -8.80
C PHE A 208 -30.11 -14.75 -9.28
N PRO A 209 -29.77 -15.44 -10.36
CA PRO A 209 -30.48 -16.66 -10.72
C PRO A 209 -30.13 -17.77 -9.71
N GLY A 210 -31.17 -18.34 -9.08
CA GLY A 210 -31.02 -19.47 -8.16
C GLY A 210 -29.93 -19.32 -7.09
N ASN A 211 -29.18 -20.38 -6.86
CA ASN A 211 -28.10 -20.43 -5.86
C ASN A 211 -26.74 -19.92 -6.33
N THR A 212 -26.67 -19.22 -7.44
CA THR A 212 -25.39 -18.73 -7.96
C THR A 212 -24.76 -17.70 -7.02
N ARG A 213 -23.46 -17.83 -6.80
CA ARG A 213 -22.71 -16.88 -5.98
C ARG A 213 -22.12 -15.71 -6.78
N ARG A 214 -21.98 -15.88 -8.10
CA ARG A 214 -21.38 -14.89 -9.00
C ARG A 214 -22.18 -14.85 -10.30
N ARG A 215 -22.44 -13.65 -10.79
CA ARG A 215 -23.17 -13.42 -12.03
C ARG A 215 -22.44 -12.36 -12.88
N PRO A 216 -21.91 -12.70 -14.06
CA PRO A 216 -21.52 -11.70 -15.04
C PRO A 216 -22.79 -11.04 -15.59
N LEU A 217 -22.79 -9.72 -15.69
CA LEU A 217 -23.91 -8.96 -16.27
C LEU A 217 -23.63 -8.56 -17.72
N GLY A 218 -22.41 -8.82 -18.20
CA GLY A 218 -21.97 -8.40 -19.51
C GLY A 218 -21.45 -6.97 -19.53
N GLN A 219 -21.33 -6.41 -20.73
CA GLN A 219 -20.96 -5.02 -20.95
C GLN A 219 -22.19 -4.13 -20.80
N GLY A 220 -22.03 -3.02 -20.09
CA GLY A 220 -23.06 -2.00 -19.93
C GLY A 220 -22.46 -0.61 -19.96
N LEU A 221 -23.32 0.40 -20.12
CA LEU A 221 -22.93 1.80 -20.09
C LEU A 221 -23.13 2.36 -18.69
N TYR A 222 -22.05 2.84 -18.08
CA TYR A 222 -22.03 3.48 -16.78
C TYR A 222 -22.23 4.99 -16.97
N CYS A 223 -23.16 5.59 -16.23
CA CYS A 223 -23.49 7.01 -16.26
C CYS A 223 -24.15 7.48 -17.56
N ALA A 224 -25.34 8.07 -17.44
CA ALA A 224 -26.10 8.55 -18.60
C ALA A 224 -25.49 9.79 -19.28
N GLY A 225 -24.94 10.72 -18.48
CA GLY A 225 -24.40 11.99 -19.00
C GLY A 225 -23.04 11.88 -19.69
N ALA A 226 -22.27 10.85 -19.37
CA ALA A 226 -20.98 10.54 -20.01
C ALA A 226 -20.79 9.03 -20.03
N PRO A 227 -21.42 8.31 -20.98
CA PRO A 227 -21.46 6.86 -20.99
C PRO A 227 -20.08 6.24 -21.10
N GLN A 228 -19.73 5.37 -20.14
CA GLN A 228 -18.48 4.60 -20.14
C GLN A 228 -18.82 3.12 -20.31
N PRO A 229 -18.31 2.45 -21.36
CA PRO A 229 -18.51 1.02 -21.53
C PRO A 229 -17.71 0.24 -20.49
N LEU A 230 -18.39 -0.50 -19.62
CA LEU A 230 -17.80 -1.27 -18.55
C LEU A 230 -18.39 -2.69 -18.49
N TRP A 231 -17.54 -3.64 -18.18
CA TRP A 231 -17.95 -4.99 -17.84
C TRP A 231 -18.37 -5.06 -16.38
N VAL A 232 -19.57 -5.57 -16.12
CA VAL A 232 -20.14 -5.58 -14.76
C VAL A 232 -20.32 -7.00 -14.27
N THR A 233 -19.98 -7.19 -13.00
CA THR A 233 -20.11 -8.47 -12.30
C THR A 233 -20.76 -8.26 -10.96
N MET A 234 -21.73 -9.11 -10.61
CA MET A 234 -22.29 -9.23 -9.27
C MET A 234 -21.66 -10.41 -8.54
N SER A 235 -21.41 -10.26 -7.23
CA SER A 235 -20.93 -11.36 -6.39
C SER A 235 -21.53 -11.29 -5.00
N ARG A 236 -22.12 -12.40 -4.54
CA ARG A 236 -22.49 -12.57 -3.12
C ARG A 236 -21.21 -12.79 -2.31
N LYS A 237 -21.07 -12.09 -1.22
CA LYS A 237 -19.91 -12.19 -0.33
C LYS A 237 -20.37 -12.14 1.13
N ARG A 238 -19.84 -13.03 1.96
CA ARG A 238 -19.99 -12.92 3.41
C ARG A 238 -18.94 -11.96 3.96
N ASP A 239 -19.34 -11.05 4.84
CA ASP A 239 -18.42 -10.25 5.63
C ASP A 239 -17.81 -11.08 6.78
N ARG A 240 -17.01 -10.42 7.64
CA ARG A 240 -16.38 -11.07 8.80
C ARG A 240 -17.39 -11.53 9.86
N GLN A 241 -18.55 -10.91 9.91
CA GLN A 241 -19.65 -11.23 10.84
C GLN A 241 -20.60 -12.29 10.27
N GLY A 242 -20.30 -12.82 9.05
CA GLY A 242 -21.11 -13.84 8.40
C GLY A 242 -22.32 -13.30 7.62
N LYS A 243 -22.55 -11.97 7.63
CA LYS A 243 -23.64 -11.33 6.91
C LYS A 243 -23.40 -11.33 5.41
N TRP A 244 -24.41 -11.67 4.64
CA TRP A 244 -24.34 -11.63 3.19
C TRP A 244 -24.44 -10.19 2.65
N GLY A 245 -23.53 -9.84 1.77
CA GLY A 245 -23.56 -8.61 1.01
C GLY A 245 -23.36 -8.89 -0.48
N ILE A 246 -23.64 -7.90 -1.33
CA ILE A 246 -23.40 -7.99 -2.76
C ILE A 246 -22.32 -6.99 -3.15
N TRP A 247 -21.33 -7.49 -3.87
CA TRP A 247 -20.36 -6.65 -4.58
C TRP A 247 -20.81 -6.47 -6.02
N TYR A 248 -20.86 -5.22 -6.45
CA TYR A 248 -21.00 -4.84 -7.83
C TYR A 248 -19.65 -4.34 -8.31
N LEU A 249 -19.05 -5.04 -9.25
CA LEU A 249 -17.69 -4.79 -9.73
C LEU A 249 -17.76 -4.32 -11.17
N ALA A 250 -17.15 -3.18 -11.46
CA ALA A 250 -17.01 -2.63 -12.81
C ALA A 250 -15.56 -2.75 -13.28
N ALA A 251 -15.36 -3.16 -14.53
CA ALA A 251 -14.05 -3.35 -15.13
C ALA A 251 -14.03 -2.84 -16.57
N ASN A 252 -12.88 -2.41 -17.08
CA ASN A 252 -12.72 -2.00 -18.49
C ASN A 252 -12.29 -3.14 -19.42
N ARG A 253 -12.32 -4.38 -18.94
CA ARG A 253 -11.94 -5.58 -19.71
C ARG A 253 -12.93 -6.71 -19.43
N PRO A 254 -13.09 -7.67 -20.38
CA PRO A 254 -13.98 -8.80 -20.22
C PRO A 254 -13.40 -9.85 -19.26
N TYR A 255 -13.48 -9.59 -17.97
CA TYR A 255 -13.17 -10.58 -16.95
C TYR A 255 -14.33 -11.57 -16.80
N THR A 256 -14.01 -12.86 -16.62
CA THR A 256 -15.01 -13.77 -16.04
C THR A 256 -15.40 -13.29 -14.64
N ALA A 257 -16.58 -13.66 -14.16
CA ALA A 257 -17.01 -13.28 -12.81
C ALA A 257 -16.03 -13.74 -11.72
N THR A 258 -15.40 -14.90 -11.91
CA THR A 258 -14.37 -15.41 -11.00
C THR A 258 -13.10 -14.56 -11.03
N GLN A 259 -12.63 -14.17 -12.21
CA GLN A 259 -11.45 -13.32 -12.36
C GLN A 259 -11.68 -11.93 -11.77
N ALA A 260 -12.82 -11.29 -12.05
CA ALA A 260 -13.15 -9.97 -11.49
C ALA A 260 -13.16 -10.00 -9.95
N VAL A 261 -13.81 -11.02 -9.37
CA VAL A 261 -13.84 -11.20 -7.91
C VAL A 261 -12.45 -11.50 -7.35
N ALA A 262 -11.65 -12.34 -7.99
CA ALA A 262 -10.29 -12.66 -7.54
C ALA A 262 -9.36 -11.43 -7.59
N GLU A 263 -9.50 -10.58 -8.62
CA GLU A 263 -8.73 -9.35 -8.74
C GLU A 263 -9.13 -8.37 -7.64
N TYR A 264 -10.43 -8.13 -7.44
CA TYR A 264 -10.92 -7.22 -6.40
C TYR A 264 -10.64 -7.74 -4.98
N ALA A 265 -10.64 -9.04 -4.75
CA ALA A 265 -10.37 -9.65 -3.45
C ALA A 265 -8.94 -9.38 -2.92
N ARG A 266 -8.07 -8.82 -3.72
CA ARG A 266 -6.73 -8.36 -3.30
C ARG A 266 -6.73 -6.97 -2.70
N ARG A 267 -7.75 -6.16 -2.98
CA ARG A 267 -7.89 -4.77 -2.49
C ARG A 267 -7.83 -4.65 -0.96
N PRO A 268 -8.42 -5.54 -0.15
CA PRO A 268 -8.28 -5.49 1.31
C PRO A 268 -6.84 -5.52 1.82
N GLY A 269 -5.88 -5.94 0.99
CA GLY A 269 -4.45 -5.79 1.29
C GLY A 269 -4.03 -4.35 1.55
N CYS A 270 -4.68 -3.36 0.92
CA CYS A 270 -4.43 -1.93 1.17
C CYS A 270 -4.86 -1.54 2.59
N GLU A 271 -6.08 -1.90 3.00
CA GLU A 271 -6.56 -1.66 4.37
C GLU A 271 -5.66 -2.34 5.41
N ALA A 272 -5.20 -3.56 5.10
CA ALA A 272 -4.28 -4.27 5.96
C ALA A 272 -2.91 -3.58 6.04
N GLY A 273 -2.36 -3.09 4.94
CA GLY A 273 -1.10 -2.34 4.92
C GLY A 273 -1.19 -1.01 5.67
N LEU A 274 -2.28 -0.26 5.50
CA LEU A 274 -2.52 0.97 6.26
C LEU A 274 -2.68 0.70 7.76
N ARG A 275 -3.36 -0.40 8.12
CA ARG A 275 -3.47 -0.84 9.52
C ARG A 275 -2.10 -1.22 10.08
N ASP A 276 -1.28 -1.91 9.31
CA ASP A 276 0.09 -2.24 9.73
C ASP A 276 0.91 -0.95 9.97
N ALA A 277 0.80 0.05 9.10
CA ALA A 277 1.42 1.37 9.29
C ALA A 277 0.90 2.09 10.55
N GLN A 278 -0.41 2.04 10.79
CA GLN A 278 -1.03 2.71 11.93
C GLN A 278 -0.71 2.05 13.27
N TRP A 279 -0.72 0.74 13.35
CA TRP A 279 -0.65 -0.01 14.60
C TRP A 279 0.76 -0.53 14.89
N TRP A 280 1.40 -1.19 13.90
CA TRP A 280 2.73 -1.77 14.09
C TRP A 280 3.86 -0.78 13.94
N LEU A 281 3.68 0.28 13.16
CA LEU A 281 4.66 1.35 13.01
C LEU A 281 4.17 2.65 13.67
N GLY A 282 3.09 2.60 14.42
CA GLY A 282 2.63 3.62 15.32
C GLY A 282 2.14 4.92 14.67
N PHE A 283 1.84 4.95 13.38
CA PHE A 283 1.38 6.17 12.71
C PHE A 283 0.09 6.74 13.33
N ALA A 284 -0.77 5.89 13.91
CA ALA A 284 -1.97 6.34 14.64
C ALA A 284 -1.66 7.18 15.90
N GLN A 285 -0.43 7.08 16.43
CA GLN A 285 0.03 7.85 17.59
C GLN A 285 0.58 9.23 17.20
N ALA A 286 0.73 9.48 15.90
CA ALA A 286 1.22 10.75 15.38
C ALA A 286 0.21 11.88 15.63
N ARG A 287 0.55 12.81 16.51
CA ARG A 287 -0.27 13.97 16.81
C ARG A 287 0.40 15.23 16.25
N MET A 288 0.11 15.54 14.99
CA MET A 288 0.69 16.69 14.31
C MET A 288 -0.42 17.56 13.73
N LYS A 289 -0.36 18.87 14.03
CA LYS A 289 -1.32 19.83 13.49
C LYS A 289 -1.01 20.17 12.03
N GLN A 290 0.28 20.24 11.70
CA GLN A 290 0.73 20.67 10.38
C GLN A 290 0.69 19.53 9.37
N ILE A 291 -0.15 19.66 8.36
CA ILE A 291 -0.42 18.63 7.34
C ILE A 291 0.84 18.17 6.57
N THR A 292 1.75 19.12 6.29
CA THR A 292 3.01 18.83 5.60
C THR A 292 3.95 17.99 6.45
N ALA A 293 4.09 18.30 7.73
CA ALA A 293 4.90 17.55 8.67
C ALA A 293 4.29 16.14 8.92
N TRP A 294 2.95 16.05 9.01
CA TRP A 294 2.26 14.78 9.11
C TRP A 294 2.47 13.89 7.88
N SER A 295 2.42 14.49 6.67
CA SER A 295 2.73 13.79 5.41
C SER A 295 4.17 13.30 5.33
N ARG A 296 5.14 14.07 5.89
CA ARG A 296 6.56 13.64 5.95
C ARG A 296 6.78 12.54 6.97
N LEU A 297 6.10 12.59 8.12
CA LEU A 297 6.14 11.49 9.07
C LEU A 297 5.56 10.20 8.44
N PHE A 298 4.44 10.30 7.72
CA PHE A 298 3.92 9.17 6.97
C PHE A 298 4.92 8.63 5.95
N ALA A 299 5.72 9.50 5.34
CA ALA A 299 6.79 9.08 4.43
C ALA A 299 7.84 8.18 5.12
N LEU A 300 8.26 8.53 6.34
CA LEU A 300 9.19 7.71 7.13
C LEU A 300 8.55 6.36 7.49
N VAL A 301 7.28 6.37 7.91
CA VAL A 301 6.51 5.15 8.20
C VAL A 301 6.31 4.29 6.94
N ALA A 302 6.07 4.90 5.78
CA ALA A 302 5.93 4.17 4.51
C ALA A 302 7.25 3.47 4.12
N ILE A 303 8.40 4.12 4.30
CA ILE A 303 9.71 3.49 4.09
C ILE A 303 9.92 2.36 5.09
N ALA A 304 9.63 2.57 6.38
CA ALA A 304 9.72 1.52 7.38
C ALA A 304 8.85 0.30 7.01
N LEU A 305 7.62 0.52 6.54
CA LEU A 305 6.72 -0.55 6.10
C LEU A 305 7.27 -1.29 4.87
N VAL A 306 7.82 -0.57 3.89
CA VAL A 306 8.47 -1.18 2.70
C VAL A 306 9.64 -2.05 3.14
N VAL A 307 10.48 -1.58 4.05
CA VAL A 307 11.61 -2.34 4.61
C VAL A 307 11.11 -3.62 5.29
N VAL A 308 10.17 -3.50 6.23
CA VAL A 308 9.60 -4.67 6.96
C VAL A 308 8.95 -5.67 6.01
N VAL A 309 8.16 -5.21 5.02
CA VAL A 309 7.53 -6.09 4.04
C VAL A 309 8.58 -6.76 3.14
N SER A 310 9.65 -6.06 2.78
CA SER A 310 10.76 -6.62 1.99
C SER A 310 11.50 -7.71 2.76
N LEU A 311 11.86 -7.44 4.02
CA LEU A 311 12.47 -8.42 4.92
C LEU A 311 11.57 -9.64 5.10
N ALA A 312 10.30 -9.43 5.41
CA ALA A 312 9.32 -10.49 5.62
C ALA A 312 9.09 -11.32 4.34
N THR A 313 9.00 -10.69 3.18
CA THR A 313 8.86 -11.38 1.90
C THR A 313 10.09 -12.25 1.62
N ARG A 314 11.28 -11.74 1.91
CA ARG A 314 12.52 -12.46 1.70
C ARG A 314 12.64 -13.65 2.62
N LEU A 315 12.38 -13.46 3.91
CA LEU A 315 12.49 -14.49 4.94
C LEU A 315 11.44 -15.59 4.77
N LEU A 316 10.16 -15.20 4.57
CA LEU A 316 9.04 -16.12 4.67
C LEU A 316 8.62 -16.74 3.34
N LEU A 317 8.69 -15.98 2.24
CA LEU A 317 8.20 -16.44 0.94
C LEU A 317 9.30 -17.04 0.06
N ARG A 318 10.55 -16.64 0.30
CA ARG A 318 11.71 -17.11 -0.46
C ARG A 318 12.76 -17.73 0.46
N GLY A 319 12.38 -17.96 1.70
CA GLY A 319 13.27 -18.35 2.77
C GLY A 319 13.83 -19.73 2.61
N ASP A 320 15.02 -19.86 3.16
CA ASP A 320 15.72 -21.08 3.46
C ASP A 320 14.99 -21.90 4.55
N LYS A 321 15.66 -22.89 5.10
CA LYS A 321 15.16 -23.75 6.18
C LYS A 321 14.73 -22.94 7.42
N GLN A 322 15.48 -21.88 7.77
CA GLN A 322 15.18 -21.01 8.93
C GLN A 322 13.86 -20.26 8.74
N GLY A 323 13.64 -19.59 7.60
CA GLY A 323 12.39 -18.88 7.31
C GLY A 323 11.18 -19.80 7.32
N ARG A 324 11.31 -21.03 6.80
CA ARG A 324 10.26 -22.05 6.86
C ARG A 324 9.97 -22.50 8.30
N THR A 325 10.98 -22.62 9.13
CA THR A 325 10.82 -22.98 10.55
C THR A 325 10.10 -21.86 11.30
N LEU A 326 10.47 -20.61 11.08
CA LEU A 326 9.80 -19.45 11.67
C LEU A 326 8.34 -19.35 11.21
N LEU A 327 8.07 -19.58 9.92
CA LEU A 327 6.71 -19.57 9.39
C LEU A 327 5.84 -20.64 10.06
N ARG A 328 6.38 -21.83 10.34
CA ARG A 328 5.66 -22.90 11.05
C ARG A 328 5.26 -22.51 12.48
N ARG A 329 6.03 -21.66 13.15
CA ARG A 329 5.70 -21.19 14.52
C ARG A 329 4.47 -20.27 14.55
N VAL A 330 4.17 -19.56 13.46
CA VAL A 330 3.04 -18.64 13.36
C VAL A 330 1.82 -19.24 12.65
N VAL A 331 1.91 -20.50 12.19
CA VAL A 331 0.79 -21.19 11.55
C VAL A 331 0.02 -21.99 12.61
N SER A 332 -1.30 -21.76 12.67
CA SER A 332 -2.18 -22.54 13.56
C SER A 332 -2.13 -24.02 13.22
N ARG A 333 -1.78 -24.87 14.21
CA ARG A 333 -1.77 -26.33 14.06
C ARG A 333 -3.15 -26.90 13.72
N ARG A 334 -4.22 -26.27 14.23
CA ARG A 334 -5.60 -26.76 14.06
C ARG A 334 -6.22 -26.39 12.71
N ARG A 335 -5.81 -25.29 12.10
CA ARG A 335 -6.49 -24.73 10.91
C ARG A 335 -5.58 -24.56 9.69
N GLY A 336 -4.29 -24.85 9.80
CA GLY A 336 -3.31 -24.62 8.73
C GLY A 336 -3.20 -23.17 8.27
N ARG A 337 -3.77 -22.22 9.03
CA ARG A 337 -3.80 -20.80 8.69
C ARG A 337 -2.77 -20.05 9.53
N CYS A 338 -2.11 -19.10 8.90
CA CYS A 338 -1.24 -18.18 9.61
C CYS A 338 -2.07 -17.27 10.52
N GLU A 339 -1.82 -17.29 11.82
CA GLU A 339 -2.54 -16.47 12.82
C GLU A 339 -2.06 -15.03 12.82
N LEU A 340 -0.76 -14.84 12.59
CA LEU A 340 -0.16 -13.52 12.48
C LEU A 340 -0.08 -13.06 11.02
N SER A 341 -0.16 -11.77 10.83
CA SER A 341 0.15 -11.18 9.54
C SER A 341 1.64 -11.29 9.25
N LEU A 342 2.01 -11.21 7.97
CA LEU A 342 3.41 -11.19 7.56
C LEU A 342 4.20 -10.07 8.27
N VAL A 343 3.61 -8.89 8.39
CA VAL A 343 4.22 -7.74 9.08
C VAL A 343 4.28 -7.99 10.58
N SER A 344 3.17 -8.43 11.21
CA SER A 344 3.14 -8.73 12.64
C SER A 344 4.20 -9.77 13.04
N ALA A 345 4.32 -10.85 12.25
CA ALA A 345 5.34 -11.87 12.48
C ALA A 345 6.75 -11.28 12.37
N MET A 346 7.02 -10.50 11.32
CA MET A 346 8.33 -9.89 11.12
C MET A 346 8.69 -8.92 12.25
N MET A 347 7.74 -8.07 12.66
CA MET A 347 7.95 -7.13 13.76
C MET A 347 8.24 -7.85 15.08
N SER A 348 7.49 -8.92 15.40
CA SER A 348 7.76 -9.72 16.58
C SER A 348 9.14 -10.38 16.55
N TRP A 349 9.62 -10.80 15.38
CA TRP A 349 10.95 -11.40 15.27
C TRP A 349 12.06 -10.37 15.36
N LEU A 350 11.90 -9.19 14.77
CA LEU A 350 12.88 -8.10 14.90
C LEU A 350 13.04 -7.67 16.37
N GLN A 351 11.98 -7.78 17.18
CA GLN A 351 12.09 -7.52 18.63
C GLN A 351 12.85 -8.62 19.39
N GLN A 352 12.68 -9.89 18.97
CA GLN A 352 13.32 -11.02 19.62
C GLN A 352 14.76 -11.24 19.16
N ASP A 353 15.06 -10.90 17.92
CA ASP A 353 16.36 -11.06 17.28
C ASP A 353 16.65 -9.81 16.41
N PRO A 354 17.21 -8.76 16.99
CA PRO A 354 17.55 -7.55 16.26
C PRO A 354 18.59 -7.77 15.14
N GLU A 355 19.45 -8.78 15.26
CA GLU A 355 20.47 -9.10 14.27
C GLU A 355 19.89 -9.75 13.00
N LEU A 356 18.67 -10.28 13.08
CA LEU A 356 18.00 -10.90 11.95
C LEU A 356 17.89 -9.95 10.74
N SER A 357 17.67 -8.67 10.98
CA SER A 357 17.58 -7.66 9.93
C SER A 357 18.89 -7.52 9.15
N ASP A 358 20.02 -7.63 9.85
CA ASP A 358 21.36 -7.47 9.27
C ASP A 358 21.77 -8.69 8.44
N HIS A 359 21.33 -9.88 8.83
CA HIS A 359 21.51 -11.08 8.00
C HIS A 359 20.68 -11.08 6.71
N LEU A 360 19.52 -10.40 6.72
CA LEU A 360 18.61 -10.36 5.58
C LEU A 360 18.87 -9.21 4.62
N ALA A 361 19.34 -8.06 5.11
CA ALA A 361 19.54 -6.85 4.33
C ALA A 361 20.46 -7.05 3.09
N PRO A 362 21.64 -7.72 3.17
CA PRO A 362 22.49 -7.94 2.01
C PRO A 362 21.83 -8.73 0.90
N ARG A 363 20.98 -9.71 1.26
CA ARG A 363 20.26 -10.54 0.29
C ARG A 363 19.21 -9.75 -0.49
N ILE A 364 18.68 -8.69 0.11
CA ILE A 364 17.72 -7.79 -0.54
C ILE A 364 18.46 -6.85 -1.51
N LYS A 365 19.61 -6.32 -1.12
CA LYS A 365 20.47 -5.45 -1.94
C LYS A 365 20.92 -6.15 -3.23
N LEU A 366 21.46 -7.35 -3.13
CA LEU A 366 21.91 -8.14 -4.27
C LEU A 366 20.81 -8.35 -5.33
N LYS A 367 19.55 -8.45 -4.91
CA LYS A 367 18.44 -8.57 -5.84
C LYS A 367 18.10 -7.24 -6.49
N LEU A 368 18.18 -6.14 -5.75
CA LEU A 368 17.94 -4.79 -6.27
C LEU A 368 18.93 -4.47 -7.41
N ASP A 369 20.21 -4.69 -7.19
CA ASP A 369 21.27 -4.43 -8.18
C ASP A 369 21.07 -5.26 -9.45
N ARG A 370 20.71 -6.53 -9.34
CA ARG A 370 20.39 -7.40 -10.47
C ARG A 370 19.15 -6.99 -11.26
N ASP A 371 18.12 -6.49 -10.57
CA ASP A 371 16.85 -6.12 -11.20
C ASP A 371 16.89 -4.69 -11.75
N LEU A 372 17.72 -3.80 -11.19
CA LEU A 372 18.02 -2.48 -11.76
C LEU A 372 18.88 -2.59 -13.03
N ALA A 373 19.88 -3.47 -13.05
CA ALA A 373 20.69 -3.74 -14.23
C ALA A 373 19.91 -4.33 -15.42
N LYS A 374 18.68 -4.85 -15.19
CA LYS A 374 17.78 -5.34 -16.24
C LYS A 374 16.80 -4.29 -16.76
N VAL A 375 16.76 -3.12 -16.16
CA VAL A 375 15.85 -2.02 -16.48
C VAL A 375 16.60 -0.83 -17.08
N SER A 376 17.93 -0.80 -16.93
CA SER A 376 18.85 0.08 -17.66
C SER A 376 19.18 -0.51 -19.04
#